data_644bf734041db5406c61f1efd163edb5
#
_entry.id   644bf734041db5406c61f1efd163edb5
#
_cell.length_a   1.000
_cell.length_b   1.000
_cell.length_c   1.000
_cell.angle_alpha   90.00
_cell.angle_beta   90.00
_cell.angle_gamma   90.00
#
_symmetry.space_group_name_H-M   'P 1'
#
loop_
_entity.id
_entity.type
_entity.pdbx_description
1 polymer ?
#
loop_
_entity_poly.entity_id
_entity_poly.type
_entity_poly.pdbx_seq_one_letter_code
_entity_poly.pdbx_strand_id
1 'polypeptide(L)'
;GYEDKYFMIGKSVINKDFPYILPGPVDTWGGTWPTAGWRTHQVNVLFSIEELSSLGGYKLIVRLSDFAKNFLPLVKVSVNDFDHKIQLSAPGYNRDLQKSPTQAEEVPKDGSLYGDYSQATPYELAIPLADNILNKGGNEVTITVLEGSWILFDQISLEGPEGVKLSQVNDVFIRSVYAADYELEKDGKRVQPLIVDLEHLSGAPQLKVEL
;
A
#
# COMPACT_ATOMS: atom_id res chain seq x y z
N GLY A 1 -9.82 6.27 15.18
CA GLY A 1 -9.68 6.54 13.76
C GLY A 1 -8.95 5.41 13.07
N TYR A 2 -9.01 5.38 11.76
CA TYR A 2 -8.21 4.45 10.97
C TYR A 2 -6.75 4.94 10.94
N GLU A 3 -5.80 4.00 10.98
CA GLU A 3 -4.37 4.28 10.97
C GLU A 3 -3.71 3.62 9.78
N ASP A 4 -2.58 4.16 9.32
CA ASP A 4 -1.76 3.46 8.34
C ASP A 4 -1.34 2.10 8.88
N LYS A 5 -1.40 1.09 8.03
CA LYS A 5 -1.11 -0.29 8.43
C LYS A 5 0.21 -0.74 7.84
N TYR A 6 0.98 -1.42 8.66
CA TYR A 6 2.25 -2.01 8.29
C TYR A 6 2.17 -3.52 8.50
N PHE A 7 2.42 -4.26 7.43
CA PHE A 7 2.45 -5.71 7.44
C PHE A 7 3.84 -6.19 7.00
N MET A 8 4.53 -6.86 7.88
CA MET A 8 5.89 -7.36 7.64
C MET A 8 5.84 -8.87 7.39
N ILE A 9 6.20 -9.29 6.19
CA ILE A 9 6.22 -10.71 5.80
C ILE A 9 7.17 -11.48 6.72
N GLY A 10 6.67 -12.59 7.29
CA GLY A 10 7.40 -13.43 8.23
C GLY A 10 7.32 -13.00 9.70
N LYS A 11 6.70 -11.84 10.00
CA LYS A 11 6.52 -11.35 11.39
C LYS A 11 5.05 -11.06 11.70
N SER A 12 4.36 -10.32 10.84
CA SER A 12 2.97 -9.97 11.03
C SER A 12 2.04 -11.16 10.82
N VAL A 13 0.91 -11.14 11.52
CA VAL A 13 -0.13 -12.17 11.44
C VAL A 13 -1.32 -11.60 10.65
N ILE A 14 -1.68 -12.23 9.54
CA ILE A 14 -2.63 -11.70 8.57
C ILE A 14 -3.98 -11.31 9.19
N ASN A 15 -4.56 -12.15 10.03
CA ASN A 15 -5.87 -11.91 10.64
C ASN A 15 -5.88 -10.82 11.73
N LYS A 16 -4.71 -10.32 12.10
CA LYS A 16 -4.55 -9.32 13.16
C LYS A 16 -3.99 -8.02 12.63
N ASP A 17 -2.99 -8.11 11.78
CA ASP A 17 -2.14 -6.96 11.43
C ASP A 17 -2.45 -6.43 10.03
N PHE A 18 -3.14 -7.22 9.17
CA PHE A 18 -3.53 -6.78 7.85
C PHE A 18 -4.99 -6.31 7.82
N PRO A 19 -5.32 -5.12 7.31
CA PRO A 19 -6.70 -4.68 7.17
C PRO A 19 -7.36 -5.38 5.98
N TYR A 20 -8.59 -5.84 6.14
CA TYR A 20 -9.38 -6.35 5.01
C TYR A 20 -10.00 -5.22 4.18
N ILE A 21 -10.08 -3.99 4.73
CA ILE A 21 -10.64 -2.80 4.08
C ILE A 21 -9.66 -1.64 4.16
N LEU A 22 -9.53 -0.88 3.07
CA LEU A 22 -8.80 0.39 3.05
C LEU A 22 -9.78 1.49 2.65
N PRO A 23 -10.01 2.50 3.51
CA PRO A 23 -10.89 3.61 3.21
C PRO A 23 -10.28 4.56 2.19
N GLY A 24 -11.15 5.19 1.41
CA GLY A 24 -10.79 6.31 0.55
C GLY A 24 -11.03 7.68 1.21
N PRO A 25 -10.65 8.77 0.54
CA PRO A 25 -10.76 10.12 1.10
C PRO A 25 -12.19 10.59 1.37
N VAL A 26 -13.21 9.99 0.77
CA VAL A 26 -14.62 10.33 1.03
C VAL A 26 -15.23 9.59 2.22
N ASP A 27 -14.50 8.60 2.78
CA ASP A 27 -14.99 7.76 3.87
C ASP A 27 -14.77 8.43 5.23
N THR A 28 -15.78 9.09 5.74
CA THR A 28 -15.69 9.79 7.03
C THR A 28 -15.40 8.87 8.21
N TRP A 29 -15.82 7.60 8.13
CA TRP A 29 -15.50 6.57 9.13
C TRP A 29 -13.99 6.23 9.18
N GLY A 30 -13.27 6.47 8.10
CA GLY A 30 -11.81 6.33 8.05
C GLY A 30 -11.05 7.45 8.76
N GLY A 31 -11.74 8.48 9.26
CA GLY A 31 -11.08 9.61 9.90
C GLY A 31 -10.58 10.69 8.94
N THR A 32 -11.13 10.74 7.73
CA THR A 32 -10.78 11.67 6.66
C THR A 32 -11.58 12.99 6.74
N TRP A 33 -11.83 13.50 7.95
CA TRP A 33 -12.60 14.73 8.14
C TRP A 33 -11.83 15.96 7.67
N PRO A 34 -12.51 16.95 7.05
CA PRO A 34 -11.89 18.20 6.63
C PRO A 34 -11.16 18.95 7.76
N THR A 35 -11.65 18.82 9.00
CA THR A 35 -11.05 19.43 10.20
C THR A 35 -9.77 18.74 10.68
N ALA A 36 -9.57 17.48 10.31
CA ALA A 36 -8.35 16.73 10.62
C ALA A 36 -7.29 16.83 9.50
N GLY A 37 -7.58 17.58 8.44
CA GLY A 37 -6.86 17.57 7.18
C GLY A 37 -7.23 16.34 6.34
N TRP A 38 -7.45 16.52 5.06
CA TRP A 38 -7.69 15.42 4.13
C TRP A 38 -6.47 14.51 4.14
N ARG A 39 -6.62 13.33 4.71
CA ARG A 39 -5.57 12.34 4.80
C ARG A 39 -6.00 11.08 4.06
N THR A 40 -5.17 10.62 3.16
CA THR A 40 -5.27 9.27 2.63
C THR A 40 -4.62 8.29 3.60
N HIS A 41 -5.25 7.15 3.82
CA HIS A 41 -4.67 6.03 4.55
C HIS A 41 -3.95 5.09 3.60
N GLN A 42 -2.99 4.35 4.13
CA GLN A 42 -2.22 3.41 3.34
C GLN A 42 -2.00 2.08 4.05
N VAL A 43 -1.81 1.06 3.24
CA VAL A 43 -1.35 -0.25 3.67
C VAL A 43 0.04 -0.45 3.11
N ASN A 44 1.00 -0.75 3.98
CA ASN A 44 2.39 -0.97 3.64
C ASN A 44 2.73 -2.45 3.90
N VAL A 45 3.16 -3.16 2.86
CA VAL A 45 3.64 -4.53 2.97
C VAL A 45 5.15 -4.52 2.81
N LEU A 46 5.85 -4.89 3.87
CA LEU A 46 7.31 -4.90 3.96
C LEU A 46 7.82 -6.33 3.82
N PHE A 47 8.80 -6.56 2.95
CA PHE A 47 9.41 -7.87 2.73
C PHE A 47 10.87 -7.73 2.34
N SER A 48 11.61 -8.82 2.44
CA SER A 48 13.03 -8.82 2.08
C SER A 48 13.35 -9.98 1.13
N ILE A 49 14.17 -9.68 0.12
CA ILE A 49 14.62 -10.64 -0.88
C ILE A 49 16.12 -10.91 -0.65
N GLU A 50 16.46 -12.18 -0.46
CA GLU A 50 17.86 -12.63 -0.35
C GLU A 50 18.54 -12.75 -1.71
N GLU A 51 17.84 -13.33 -2.68
CA GLU A 51 18.32 -13.51 -4.04
C GLU A 51 17.27 -13.11 -5.07
N LEU A 52 17.64 -12.21 -5.97
CA LEU A 52 16.88 -11.85 -7.16
C LEU A 52 17.28 -12.76 -8.33
N SER A 53 16.30 -13.13 -9.14
CA SER A 53 16.60 -13.83 -10.39
C SER A 53 16.93 -12.82 -11.50
N SER A 54 17.93 -13.12 -12.30
CA SER A 54 18.28 -12.35 -13.49
C SER A 54 17.37 -12.62 -14.69
N LEU A 55 16.41 -13.55 -14.55
CA LEU A 55 15.47 -13.88 -15.64
C LEU A 55 14.36 -12.82 -15.80
N GLY A 56 14.20 -11.93 -14.84
CA GLY A 56 13.11 -10.93 -14.85
C GLY A 56 11.72 -11.55 -14.72
N GLY A 57 10.70 -10.81 -15.12
CA GLY A 57 9.33 -11.32 -15.15
C GLY A 57 8.60 -11.26 -13.81
N TYR A 58 8.95 -10.31 -12.97
CA TYR A 58 8.24 -10.05 -11.72
C TYR A 58 6.88 -9.39 -11.97
N LYS A 59 5.90 -9.76 -11.17
CA LYS A 59 4.56 -9.21 -11.25
C LYS A 59 3.93 -9.11 -9.86
N LEU A 60 3.46 -7.93 -9.50
CA LEU A 60 2.63 -7.75 -8.31
C LEU A 60 1.17 -7.96 -8.70
N ILE A 61 0.46 -8.78 -7.94
CA ILE A 61 -0.98 -9.01 -8.10
C ILE A 61 -1.67 -8.52 -6.83
N VAL A 62 -2.64 -7.62 -7.01
CA VAL A 62 -3.55 -7.19 -5.95
C VAL A 62 -4.95 -7.61 -6.35
N ARG A 63 -5.54 -8.53 -5.58
CA ARG A 63 -6.93 -8.96 -5.76
C ARG A 63 -7.80 -8.29 -4.72
N LEU A 64 -8.90 -7.74 -5.21
CA LEU A 64 -9.95 -7.15 -4.40
C LEU A 64 -11.18 -8.06 -4.47
N SER A 65 -11.80 -8.30 -3.32
CA SER A 65 -13.09 -9.01 -3.27
C SER A 65 -14.23 -8.08 -3.67
N ASP A 66 -14.10 -6.79 -3.41
CA ASP A 66 -15.05 -5.76 -3.81
C ASP A 66 -14.44 -4.36 -3.68
N PHE A 67 -15.15 -3.34 -4.17
CA PHE A 67 -14.80 -1.92 -4.00
C PHE A 67 -16.06 -1.05 -4.09
N ALA A 68 -15.96 0.18 -3.61
CA ALA A 68 -17.07 1.14 -3.62
C ALA A 68 -17.50 1.47 -5.05
N LYS A 69 -18.80 1.42 -5.31
CA LYS A 69 -19.40 1.68 -6.62
C LYS A 69 -20.02 3.07 -6.72
N ASN A 70 -20.40 3.65 -5.57
CA ASN A 70 -20.95 5.00 -5.50
C ASN A 70 -19.89 6.09 -5.69
N PHE A 71 -18.65 5.81 -5.25
CA PHE A 71 -17.49 6.68 -5.40
C PHE A 71 -16.31 5.83 -5.81
N LEU A 72 -16.14 5.62 -7.10
CA LEU A 72 -15.12 4.73 -7.64
C LEU A 72 -13.72 5.11 -7.18
N PRO A 73 -12.97 4.16 -6.63
CA PRO A 73 -11.62 4.40 -6.14
C PRO A 73 -10.62 4.66 -7.27
N LEU A 74 -9.77 5.67 -7.11
CA LEU A 74 -8.49 5.78 -7.79
C LEU A 74 -7.43 5.17 -6.86
N VAL A 75 -6.93 4.00 -7.22
CA VAL A 75 -5.95 3.28 -6.41
C VAL A 75 -4.54 3.56 -6.91
N LYS A 76 -3.64 3.90 -5.99
CA LYS A 76 -2.20 3.92 -6.24
C LYS A 76 -1.57 2.72 -5.55
N VAL A 77 -0.78 1.97 -6.31
CA VAL A 77 0.09 0.91 -5.81
C VAL A 77 1.52 1.32 -6.10
N SER A 78 2.31 1.49 -5.05
CA SER A 78 3.74 1.78 -5.15
C SER A 78 4.53 0.53 -4.81
N VAL A 79 5.57 0.23 -5.56
CA VAL A 79 6.57 -0.79 -5.23
C VAL A 79 7.92 -0.09 -5.19
N ASN A 80 8.45 0.08 -4.00
CA ASN A 80 9.60 0.96 -3.77
C ASN A 80 9.35 2.37 -4.42
N ASP A 81 10.16 2.79 -5.37
CA ASP A 81 10.03 4.07 -6.07
C ASP A 81 9.13 4.02 -7.33
N PHE A 82 8.52 2.86 -7.62
CA PHE A 82 7.67 2.69 -8.80
C PHE A 82 6.19 2.86 -8.43
N ASP A 83 5.52 3.83 -9.03
CA ASP A 83 4.11 4.12 -8.83
C ASP A 83 3.24 3.63 -9.99
N HIS A 84 2.17 2.91 -9.69
CA HIS A 84 1.13 2.53 -10.62
C HIS A 84 -0.23 3.05 -10.13
N LYS A 85 -0.96 3.77 -10.98
CA LYS A 85 -2.28 4.32 -10.65
C LYS A 85 -3.33 3.73 -11.56
N ILE A 86 -4.45 3.32 -10.99
CA ILE A 86 -5.59 2.77 -11.75
C ILE A 86 -6.91 3.29 -11.18
N GLN A 87 -7.76 3.79 -12.09
CA GLN A 87 -9.16 4.07 -11.78
C GLN A 87 -9.95 2.77 -11.87
N LEU A 88 -10.52 2.32 -10.75
CA LEU A 88 -11.39 1.15 -10.77
C LEU A 88 -12.70 1.48 -11.54
N SER A 89 -13.25 0.47 -12.17
CA SER A 89 -14.51 0.59 -12.92
C SER A 89 -15.37 -0.64 -12.65
N ALA A 90 -16.68 -0.45 -12.52
CA ALA A 90 -17.66 -1.52 -12.37
C ALA A 90 -18.52 -1.62 -13.62
N PRO A 91 -18.96 -2.83 -14.02
CA PRO A 91 -19.92 -2.99 -15.12
C PRO A 91 -21.20 -2.18 -14.85
N GLY A 92 -21.69 -1.50 -15.86
CA GLY A 92 -22.89 -0.65 -15.79
C GLY A 92 -22.68 0.71 -15.12
N TYR A 93 -21.46 1.00 -14.65
CA TYR A 93 -21.14 2.29 -14.06
C TYR A 93 -20.98 3.36 -15.14
N ASN A 94 -21.70 4.48 -14.97
CA ASN A 94 -21.53 5.67 -15.80
C ASN A 94 -20.97 6.79 -14.94
N ARG A 95 -19.77 7.28 -15.25
CA ARG A 95 -19.09 8.34 -14.53
C ARG A 95 -19.90 9.65 -14.50
N ASP A 96 -20.73 9.88 -15.50
CA ASP A 96 -21.56 11.09 -15.59
C ASP A 96 -22.75 11.04 -14.62
N LEU A 97 -23.18 9.85 -14.18
CA LEU A 97 -24.24 9.66 -13.18
C LEU A 97 -23.79 9.99 -11.77
N GLN A 98 -22.48 10.00 -11.50
CA GLN A 98 -21.89 10.33 -10.18
C GLN A 98 -22.20 11.79 -9.77
N LYS A 99 -22.65 12.63 -10.70
CA LYS A 99 -22.91 14.06 -10.45
C LYS A 99 -24.33 14.37 -9.97
N SER A 100 -25.24 13.40 -9.91
CA SER A 100 -26.63 13.65 -9.53
C SER A 100 -27.10 12.70 -8.43
N PRO A 101 -27.37 13.21 -7.22
CA PRO A 101 -27.94 12.41 -6.13
C PRO A 101 -29.34 11.85 -6.43
N THR A 102 -30.01 12.33 -7.47
CA THR A 102 -31.38 11.94 -7.84
C THR A 102 -31.49 10.74 -8.76
N GLN A 103 -30.35 10.20 -9.25
CA GLN A 103 -30.32 9.02 -10.13
C GLN A 103 -29.75 7.78 -9.43
N ALA A 104 -29.86 7.70 -8.12
CA ALA A 104 -29.31 6.61 -7.29
C ALA A 104 -29.95 5.23 -7.52
N GLU A 105 -30.96 5.10 -8.38
CA GLU A 105 -31.66 3.82 -8.60
C GLU A 105 -30.87 2.83 -9.48
N GLU A 106 -29.87 3.29 -10.23
CA GLU A 106 -29.10 2.45 -11.17
C GLU A 106 -27.66 2.16 -10.71
N VAL A 107 -27.21 2.75 -9.61
CA VAL A 107 -25.86 2.51 -9.10
C VAL A 107 -25.84 1.20 -8.31
N PRO A 108 -24.93 0.25 -8.62
CA PRO A 108 -24.78 -0.96 -7.83
C PRO A 108 -24.60 -0.63 -6.35
N LYS A 109 -25.31 -1.34 -5.47
CA LYS A 109 -25.23 -1.08 -4.03
C LYS A 109 -23.95 -1.64 -3.45
N ASP A 110 -23.37 -0.94 -2.49
CA ASP A 110 -22.19 -1.37 -1.72
C ASP A 110 -22.60 -2.39 -0.63
N GLY A 111 -23.31 -3.46 -1.04
CA GLY A 111 -23.89 -4.42 -0.13
C GLY A 111 -22.87 -5.23 0.67
N SER A 112 -21.68 -5.45 0.13
CA SER A 112 -20.62 -6.22 0.78
C SER A 112 -20.18 -5.62 2.12
N LEU A 113 -20.25 -4.31 2.31
CA LEU A 113 -20.00 -3.67 3.61
C LEU A 113 -21.02 -4.08 4.68
N TYR A 114 -22.19 -4.55 4.27
CA TYR A 114 -23.29 -4.99 5.14
C TYR A 114 -23.49 -6.49 5.11
N GLY A 115 -22.53 -7.24 4.55
CA GLY A 115 -22.58 -8.71 4.47
C GLY A 115 -23.38 -9.26 3.29
N ASP A 116 -23.86 -8.43 2.37
CA ASP A 116 -24.47 -8.87 1.11
C ASP A 116 -23.43 -8.85 -0.02
N TYR A 117 -22.88 -10.03 -0.30
CA TYR A 117 -21.87 -10.21 -1.36
C TYR A 117 -22.45 -10.51 -2.73
N SER A 118 -23.79 -10.51 -2.88
CA SER A 118 -24.44 -10.85 -4.16
C SER A 118 -24.13 -9.86 -5.28
N GLN A 119 -23.71 -8.65 -4.92
CA GLN A 119 -23.35 -7.59 -5.86
C GLN A 119 -21.86 -7.21 -5.75
N ALA A 120 -21.05 -7.99 -5.09
CA ALA A 120 -19.63 -7.79 -5.04
C ALA A 120 -19.02 -7.83 -6.45
N THR A 121 -18.05 -6.99 -6.69
CA THR A 121 -17.33 -6.89 -7.97
C THR A 121 -15.85 -7.18 -7.72
N PRO A 122 -15.43 -8.45 -7.82
CA PRO A 122 -14.02 -8.80 -7.71
C PRO A 122 -13.19 -8.10 -8.77
N TYR A 123 -11.99 -7.69 -8.41
CA TYR A 123 -11.07 -7.00 -9.30
C TYR A 123 -9.64 -7.51 -9.11
N GLU A 124 -8.91 -7.68 -10.20
CA GLU A 124 -7.51 -8.05 -10.17
C GLU A 124 -6.67 -6.97 -10.84
N LEU A 125 -5.71 -6.43 -10.09
CA LEU A 125 -4.63 -5.64 -10.64
C LEU A 125 -3.42 -6.54 -10.82
N ALA A 126 -2.97 -6.72 -12.06
CA ALA A 126 -1.73 -7.42 -12.38
C ALA A 126 -0.72 -6.40 -12.90
N ILE A 127 0.26 -6.05 -12.09
CA ILE A 127 1.23 -4.99 -12.34
C ILE A 127 2.58 -5.62 -12.67
N PRO A 128 3.01 -5.62 -13.94
CA PRO A 128 4.35 -6.08 -14.29
C PRO A 128 5.39 -5.11 -13.71
N LEU A 129 6.43 -5.66 -13.11
CA LEU A 129 7.52 -4.90 -12.54
C LEU A 129 8.77 -5.08 -13.41
N ALA A 130 9.42 -3.97 -13.74
CA ALA A 130 10.72 -4.01 -14.41
C ALA A 130 11.78 -4.59 -13.45
N ASP A 131 12.84 -5.16 -13.99
CA ASP A 131 13.85 -5.91 -13.24
C ASP A 131 14.58 -5.08 -12.17
N ASN A 132 14.62 -3.76 -12.34
CA ASN A 132 15.28 -2.83 -11.44
C ASN A 132 14.37 -2.25 -10.34
N ILE A 133 13.11 -2.68 -10.26
CA ILE A 133 12.17 -2.15 -9.25
C ILE A 133 12.39 -2.82 -7.89
N LEU A 134 12.66 -4.13 -7.89
CA LEU A 134 12.92 -4.87 -6.67
C LEU A 134 14.38 -4.82 -6.29
N ASN A 135 14.64 -4.71 -4.99
CA ASN A 135 15.97 -4.67 -4.40
C ASN A 135 16.32 -6.00 -3.75
N LYS A 136 17.60 -6.36 -3.79
CA LYS A 136 18.16 -7.30 -2.84
C LYS A 136 18.13 -6.64 -1.46
N GLY A 137 17.53 -7.29 -0.46
CA GLY A 137 17.25 -6.71 0.84
C GLY A 137 15.80 -6.23 0.94
N GLY A 138 15.57 -5.08 1.59
CA GLY A 138 14.25 -4.53 1.87
C GLY A 138 13.49 -4.05 0.64
N ASN A 139 12.20 -4.36 0.62
CA ASN A 139 11.24 -3.91 -0.38
C ASN A 139 9.92 -3.55 0.29
N GLU A 140 9.21 -2.60 -0.27
CA GLU A 140 7.92 -2.13 0.22
C GLU A 140 6.88 -2.09 -0.91
N VAL A 141 5.69 -2.59 -0.62
CA VAL A 141 4.48 -2.33 -1.42
C VAL A 141 3.57 -1.44 -0.61
N THR A 142 3.24 -0.27 -1.13
CA THR A 142 2.28 0.66 -0.53
C THR A 142 1.03 0.75 -1.38
N ILE A 143 -0.14 0.59 -0.77
CA ILE A 143 -1.43 0.73 -1.44
C ILE A 143 -2.19 1.87 -0.79
N THR A 144 -2.67 2.80 -1.63
CA THR A 144 -3.40 4.01 -1.20
C THR A 144 -4.60 4.22 -2.10
N VAL A 145 -5.75 4.59 -1.53
CA VAL A 145 -6.89 5.10 -2.29
C VAL A 145 -6.76 6.62 -2.36
N LEU A 146 -6.44 7.15 -3.55
CA LEU A 146 -6.19 8.58 -3.76
C LEU A 146 -7.49 9.38 -3.91
N GLU A 147 -8.50 8.78 -4.54
CA GLU A 147 -9.82 9.38 -4.77
C GLU A 147 -10.90 8.33 -4.57
N GLY A 148 -12.12 8.77 -4.30
CA GLY A 148 -13.26 7.88 -4.13
C GLY A 148 -13.33 7.28 -2.73
N SER A 149 -13.94 6.10 -2.64
CA SER A 149 -14.24 5.40 -1.40
C SER A 149 -13.42 4.11 -1.28
N TRP A 150 -13.80 3.22 -0.44
CA TRP A 150 -13.09 2.04 0.04
C TRP A 150 -12.81 0.96 -1.02
N ILE A 151 -11.81 0.13 -0.72
CA ILE A 151 -11.53 -1.15 -1.37
C ILE A 151 -11.50 -2.27 -0.32
N LEU A 152 -11.94 -3.49 -0.69
CA LEU A 152 -11.83 -4.71 0.12
C LEU A 152 -10.77 -5.63 -0.48
N PHE A 153 -9.79 -6.00 0.32
CA PHE A 153 -8.75 -6.92 -0.10
C PHE A 153 -9.20 -8.38 -0.07
N ASP A 154 -8.73 -9.14 -1.04
CA ASP A 154 -8.73 -10.60 -1.06
C ASP A 154 -7.30 -11.13 -0.90
N GLN A 155 -6.41 -10.74 -1.81
CA GLN A 155 -5.04 -11.23 -1.83
C GLN A 155 -4.06 -10.18 -2.36
N ILE A 156 -2.84 -10.18 -1.81
CA ILE A 156 -1.68 -9.52 -2.39
C ILE A 156 -0.60 -10.58 -2.57
N SER A 157 -0.06 -10.70 -3.78
CA SER A 157 1.01 -11.64 -4.10
C SER A 157 2.05 -11.04 -5.03
N LEU A 158 3.31 -11.36 -4.79
CA LEU A 158 4.41 -11.10 -5.71
C LEU A 158 4.78 -12.40 -6.40
N GLU A 159 4.61 -12.44 -7.71
CA GLU A 159 5.05 -13.54 -8.57
C GLU A 159 6.42 -13.18 -9.14
N GLY A 160 7.29 -14.17 -9.23
CA GLY A 160 8.63 -14.03 -9.79
C GLY A 160 9.11 -15.33 -10.41
N PRO A 161 10.23 -15.29 -11.14
CA PRO A 161 10.83 -16.50 -11.74
C PRO A 161 11.39 -17.43 -10.67
N GLU A 162 11.71 -18.66 -11.08
CA GLU A 162 12.41 -19.61 -10.22
C GLU A 162 13.75 -19.05 -9.73
N GLY A 163 14.11 -19.42 -8.50
CA GLY A 163 15.38 -19.02 -7.88
C GLY A 163 15.29 -17.76 -7.02
N VAL A 164 14.15 -17.07 -6.99
CA VAL A 164 13.92 -15.96 -6.04
C VAL A 164 13.80 -16.54 -4.63
N LYS A 165 14.54 -15.96 -3.69
CA LYS A 165 14.47 -16.36 -2.29
C LYS A 165 14.12 -15.16 -1.42
N LEU A 166 13.13 -15.33 -0.55
CA LEU A 166 12.82 -14.37 0.50
C LEU A 166 13.80 -14.55 1.65
N SER A 167 14.29 -13.47 2.20
CA SER A 167 15.01 -13.48 3.47
C SER A 167 14.05 -13.24 4.64
N GLN A 168 14.44 -13.71 5.82
CA GLN A 168 13.74 -13.34 7.03
C GLN A 168 13.89 -11.83 7.27
N VAL A 169 12.76 -11.14 7.47
CA VAL A 169 12.78 -9.77 7.93
C VAL A 169 13.11 -9.77 9.43
N ASN A 170 14.07 -8.95 9.83
CA ASN A 170 14.37 -8.71 11.24
C ASN A 170 13.25 -7.85 11.87
N ASP A 171 13.29 -7.68 13.20
CA ASP A 171 12.32 -6.81 13.91
C ASP A 171 12.39 -5.34 13.47
N VAL A 172 13.46 -4.97 12.79
CA VAL A 172 13.68 -3.66 12.20
C VAL A 172 13.80 -3.81 10.68
N PHE A 173 13.02 -3.04 9.96
CA PHE A 173 13.06 -2.94 8.51
C PHE A 173 13.61 -1.56 8.11
N ILE A 174 14.70 -1.53 7.37
CA ILE A 174 15.26 -0.27 6.84
C ILE A 174 14.54 0.05 5.54
N ARG A 175 13.81 1.16 5.51
CA ARG A 175 13.06 1.63 4.34
C ARG A 175 13.98 2.36 3.37
N SER A 176 14.78 3.28 3.90
CA SER A 176 15.70 4.07 3.09
C SER A 176 16.91 4.52 3.89
N VAL A 177 18.00 4.79 3.19
CA VAL A 177 19.21 5.40 3.72
C VAL A 177 19.67 6.46 2.72
N TYR A 178 19.71 7.73 3.14
CA TYR A 178 20.11 8.82 2.27
C TYR A 178 20.84 9.93 3.04
N ALA A 179 21.65 10.70 2.32
CA ALA A 179 22.29 11.89 2.89
C ALA A 179 21.27 13.02 3.02
N ALA A 180 21.28 13.73 4.14
CA ALA A 180 20.46 14.92 4.32
C ALA A 180 20.79 15.97 3.26
N ASP A 181 19.83 16.81 2.91
CA ASP A 181 19.97 17.94 1.99
C ASP A 181 20.60 19.19 2.65
N TYR A 182 21.09 19.04 3.88
CA TYR A 182 21.74 20.11 4.66
C TYR A 182 23.01 19.62 5.32
N GLU A 183 23.88 20.57 5.63
CA GLU A 183 25.14 20.36 6.36
C GLU A 183 25.02 20.90 7.80
N LEU A 184 25.75 20.29 8.71
CA LEU A 184 25.93 20.74 10.08
C LEU A 184 27.40 21.03 10.34
N GLU A 185 27.70 21.94 11.26
CA GLU A 185 29.03 22.11 11.80
C GLU A 185 29.19 21.30 13.07
N LYS A 186 30.14 20.38 13.10
CA LYS A 186 30.49 19.56 14.25
C LYS A 186 32.00 19.54 14.40
N ASP A 187 32.48 19.97 15.60
CA ASP A 187 33.92 20.01 15.92
C ASP A 187 34.77 20.80 14.88
N GLY A 188 34.23 21.94 14.39
CA GLY A 188 34.86 22.78 13.37
C GLY A 188 34.94 22.17 11.96
N LYS A 189 34.23 21.09 11.71
CA LYS A 189 34.11 20.44 10.41
C LYS A 189 32.67 20.49 9.92
N ARG A 190 32.51 20.67 8.61
CA ARG A 190 31.19 20.45 7.96
C ARG A 190 30.95 18.97 7.79
N VAL A 191 29.78 18.52 8.24
CA VAL A 191 29.33 17.13 8.13
C VAL A 191 27.92 17.12 7.54
N GLN A 192 27.67 16.18 6.67
CA GLN A 192 26.34 15.92 6.12
C GLN A 192 25.73 14.73 6.89
N PRO A 193 24.59 14.93 7.57
CA PRO A 193 23.94 13.83 8.27
C PRO A 193 23.48 12.72 7.31
N LEU A 194 23.57 11.48 7.78
CA LEU A 194 22.93 10.34 7.15
C LEU A 194 21.58 10.10 7.82
N ILE A 195 20.52 10.06 7.03
CA ILE A 195 19.16 9.79 7.49
C ILE A 195 18.86 8.32 7.20
N VAL A 196 18.35 7.63 8.19
CA VAL A 196 17.91 6.22 8.09
C VAL A 196 16.45 6.16 8.49
N ASP A 197 15.58 5.88 7.52
CA ASP A 197 14.18 5.62 7.77
C ASP A 197 13.98 4.14 8.05
N LEU A 198 13.31 3.84 9.15
CA LEU A 198 13.09 2.46 9.55
C LEU A 198 11.70 2.25 10.15
N GLU A 199 11.21 1.02 10.00
CA GLU A 199 10.01 0.53 10.67
C GLU A 199 10.37 -0.55 11.67
N HIS A 200 9.69 -0.58 12.80
CA HIS A 200 9.81 -1.65 13.78
C HIS A 200 8.43 -2.03 14.34
N LEU A 201 8.19 -3.33 14.54
CA LEU A 201 6.90 -3.85 15.00
C LEU A 201 6.82 -4.03 16.51
N SER A 202 7.92 -4.00 17.22
CA SER A 202 8.00 -4.30 18.66
C SER A 202 8.76 -3.24 19.41
N GLY A 203 8.05 -2.37 20.15
CA GLY A 203 8.66 -1.41 21.09
C GLY A 203 9.85 -0.61 20.54
N ALA A 204 10.45 0.28 21.30
CA ALA A 204 11.64 1.00 20.86
C ALA A 204 12.89 0.07 20.89
N PRO A 205 13.39 -0.40 19.73
CA PRO A 205 14.59 -1.22 19.72
C PRO A 205 15.80 -0.37 20.11
N GLN A 206 16.75 -0.96 20.82
CA GLN A 206 18.09 -0.38 20.92
C GLN A 206 18.79 -0.60 19.58
N LEU A 207 18.89 0.45 18.80
CA LEU A 207 19.57 0.40 17.52
C LEU A 207 21.03 0.79 17.67
N LYS A 208 21.93 -0.05 17.15
CA LYS A 208 23.33 0.28 16.96
C LYS A 208 23.53 0.50 15.45
N VAL A 209 23.93 1.70 15.09
CA VAL A 209 24.33 2.02 13.71
C VAL A 209 25.84 1.98 13.63
N GLU A 210 26.37 1.15 12.77
CA GLU A 210 27.81 1.10 12.40
C GLU A 210 27.95 1.59 10.96
N LEU A 211 28.84 2.57 10.74
CA LEU A 211 29.15 3.16 9.43
C LEU A 211 30.53 2.67 8.97
#